data_a45a049d374733f74ea8f445cc43cab8
#
_entry.id   a45a049d374733f74ea8f445cc43cab8
#
_cell.length_a   1.000
_cell.length_b   1.000
_cell.length_c   1.000
_cell.angle_alpha   90.00
_cell.angle_beta   90.00
_cell.angle_gamma   90.00
#
_symmetry.space_group_name_H-M   'P 1'
#
loop_
_entity.id
_entity.type
_entity.pdbx_description
1 polymer ?
#
loop_
_entity_poly.entity_id
_entity_poly.type
_entity_poly.pdbx_seq_one_letter_code
_entity_poly.pdbx_strand_id
1 'polypeptide(L)'
;MQYDCSGSWLNAKRQRINCHKEQGHGTQTLVQAFANSCNPYFAQLVQSEQLPLSRVIETFTKMGYAVNGEKGKRLLMDGITASPATVTLADPKDFDTQWGCLGQGDTLISPYQLMLWQTAVASGTGKSVQPYVIAAKTDAEGNRTEQTVRQSSEQLFSATTAQAVRDVMTQNAAAYYKDSLGDYVCGVKSGTAQIIDHGEEYENSLLVGFSMQETCPVAFCILIEKRTAGELTTASLAKVLLDALQDMT
;
A
#
# COMPACT_ATOMS: atom_id res chain seq x y z
N MET A 1 12.74 12.07 13.17
CA MET A 1 11.43 12.57 13.59
C MET A 1 10.83 11.54 14.54
N GLN A 2 10.34 11.98 15.69
CA GLN A 2 9.74 11.11 16.71
C GLN A 2 8.45 11.74 17.21
N TYR A 3 7.43 10.91 17.44
CA TYR A 3 6.16 11.32 18.05
C TYR A 3 5.75 10.30 19.11
N ASP A 4 4.99 10.75 20.09
CA ASP A 4 4.47 9.92 21.17
C ASP A 4 3.07 9.35 20.83
N CYS A 5 2.82 8.12 21.30
CA CYS A 5 1.53 7.46 21.21
C CYS A 5 1.15 6.86 22.56
N SER A 6 0.23 7.50 23.23
CA SER A 6 -0.36 7.04 24.51
C SER A 6 -1.69 6.29 24.36
N GLY A 7 -1.93 5.67 23.18
CA GLY A 7 -3.18 4.97 22.84
C GLY A 7 -4.16 5.82 22.06
N SER A 8 -4.07 7.14 22.14
CA SER A 8 -4.82 8.08 21.32
C SER A 8 -4.09 9.43 21.26
N TRP A 9 -4.51 10.28 20.34
CA TRP A 9 -4.02 11.64 20.20
C TRP A 9 -5.16 12.58 19.83
N LEU A 10 -5.14 13.81 20.34
CA LEU A 10 -6.07 14.89 19.98
C LEU A 10 -5.39 15.83 18.99
N ASN A 11 -5.98 16.00 17.82
CA ASN A 11 -5.49 16.95 16.83
C ASN A 11 -5.74 18.41 17.25
N ALA A 12 -5.29 19.37 16.45
CA ALA A 12 -5.47 20.80 16.73
C ALA A 12 -6.94 21.24 16.83
N LYS A 13 -7.87 20.49 16.24
CA LYS A 13 -9.32 20.70 16.32
C LYS A 13 -9.98 19.88 17.44
N ARG A 14 -9.17 19.27 18.34
CA ARG A 14 -9.61 18.44 19.47
C ARG A 14 -10.40 17.20 19.06
N GLN A 15 -10.19 16.71 17.84
CA GLN A 15 -10.74 15.45 17.35
C GLN A 15 -9.76 14.32 17.71
N ARG A 16 -10.30 13.20 18.18
CA ARG A 16 -9.49 12.09 18.70
C ARG A 16 -9.16 11.09 17.60
N ILE A 17 -7.89 10.73 17.52
CA ILE A 17 -7.37 9.64 16.68
C ILE A 17 -6.90 8.53 17.59
N ASN A 18 -7.56 7.38 17.50
CA ASN A 18 -7.26 6.21 18.33
C ASN A 18 -6.18 5.34 17.68
N CYS A 19 -5.36 4.76 18.53
CA CYS A 19 -4.47 3.66 18.18
C CYS A 19 -5.20 2.33 18.41
N HIS A 20 -4.86 1.30 17.62
CA HIS A 20 -5.36 -0.06 17.88
C HIS A 20 -4.81 -0.63 19.20
N LYS A 21 -3.70 -0.12 19.70
CA LYS A 21 -3.12 -0.46 21.01
C LYS A 21 -3.54 0.61 22.03
N GLU A 22 -4.46 0.27 22.90
CA GLU A 22 -5.05 1.19 23.89
C GLU A 22 -4.01 1.82 24.83
N GLN A 23 -2.97 1.05 25.23
CA GLN A 23 -1.89 1.52 26.10
C GLN A 23 -0.87 2.37 25.34
N GLY A 24 -1.01 2.46 24.01
CA GLY A 24 -0.09 3.17 23.14
C GLY A 24 1.21 2.42 22.88
N HIS A 25 2.07 3.07 22.09
CA HIS A 25 3.37 2.55 21.67
C HIS A 25 4.54 3.33 22.29
N GLY A 26 4.25 4.38 23.07
CA GLY A 26 5.25 5.33 23.54
C GLY A 26 5.84 6.17 22.41
N THR A 27 7.02 6.72 22.64
CA THR A 27 7.75 7.53 21.65
C THR A 27 8.36 6.63 20.57
N GLN A 28 8.05 6.92 19.30
CA GLN A 28 8.44 6.10 18.15
C GLN A 28 9.14 6.92 17.08
N THR A 29 10.03 6.27 16.35
CA THR A 29 10.54 6.71 15.05
C THR A 29 9.55 6.35 13.93
N LEU A 30 9.75 6.89 12.73
CA LEU A 30 8.95 6.54 11.55
C LEU A 30 8.94 5.02 11.27
N VAL A 31 10.10 4.36 11.36
CA VAL A 31 10.24 2.93 11.10
C VAL A 31 9.43 2.12 12.12
N GLN A 32 9.53 2.46 13.40
CA GLN A 32 8.76 1.81 14.47
C GLN A 32 7.25 2.04 14.30
N ALA A 33 6.84 3.27 13.98
CA ALA A 33 5.44 3.61 13.78
C ALA A 33 4.84 2.91 12.55
N PHE A 34 5.63 2.73 11.48
CA PHE A 34 5.23 1.95 10.31
C PHE A 34 5.01 0.48 10.68
N ALA A 35 5.95 -0.13 11.37
CA ALA A 35 5.84 -1.52 11.82
C ALA A 35 4.65 -1.73 12.76
N ASN A 36 4.44 -0.80 13.69
CA ASN A 36 3.35 -0.82 14.65
C ASN A 36 2.01 -0.36 14.06
N SER A 37 1.92 0.07 12.80
CA SER A 37 0.71 0.66 12.22
C SER A 37 0.09 1.74 13.12
N CYS A 38 0.89 2.66 13.64
CA CYS A 38 0.49 3.60 14.67
C CYS A 38 -0.25 4.82 14.09
N ASN A 39 -1.58 4.83 14.15
CA ASN A 39 -2.41 5.93 13.65
C ASN A 39 -2.05 7.29 14.27
N PRO A 40 -1.90 7.45 15.62
CA PRO A 40 -1.52 8.71 16.21
C PRO A 40 -0.19 9.27 15.70
N TYR A 41 0.80 8.42 15.42
CA TYR A 41 2.07 8.87 14.87
C TYR A 41 1.89 9.55 13.50
N PHE A 42 1.21 8.87 12.58
CA PHE A 42 1.03 9.37 11.22
C PHE A 42 0.10 10.58 11.18
N ALA A 43 -0.91 10.65 12.04
CA ALA A 43 -1.76 11.83 12.15
C ALA A 43 -0.98 13.07 12.65
N GLN A 44 -0.10 12.88 13.63
CA GLN A 44 0.81 13.94 14.10
C GLN A 44 1.76 14.39 12.98
N LEU A 45 2.27 13.43 12.19
CA LEU A 45 3.12 13.73 11.03
C LEU A 45 2.38 14.56 9.98
N VAL A 46 1.14 14.18 9.63
CA VAL A 46 0.30 14.91 8.66
C VAL A 46 0.02 16.34 9.14
N GLN A 47 -0.21 16.54 10.45
CA GLN A 47 -0.44 17.88 11.01
C GLN A 47 0.84 18.71 11.13
N SER A 48 2.01 18.11 11.05
CA SER A 48 3.28 18.79 11.31
C SER A 48 3.67 19.72 10.15
N GLU A 49 4.36 20.81 10.47
CA GLU A 49 4.93 21.72 9.46
C GLU A 49 6.06 21.06 8.64
N GLN A 50 6.60 19.93 9.10
CA GLN A 50 7.66 19.19 8.42
C GLN A 50 7.15 18.41 7.21
N LEU A 51 5.83 18.17 7.12
CA LEU A 51 5.16 17.54 5.99
C LEU A 51 4.06 18.48 5.44
N PRO A 52 4.40 19.48 4.62
CA PRO A 52 3.39 20.36 4.03
C PRO A 52 2.34 19.59 3.26
N LEU A 53 1.04 19.87 3.49
CA LEU A 53 -0.07 19.17 2.85
C LEU A 53 0.02 19.24 1.31
N SER A 54 0.53 20.35 0.77
CA SER A 54 0.76 20.49 -0.68
C SER A 54 1.68 19.41 -1.26
N ARG A 55 2.70 18.98 -0.49
CA ARG A 55 3.58 17.88 -0.89
C ARG A 55 2.90 16.52 -0.84
N VAL A 56 2.01 16.32 0.14
CA VAL A 56 1.19 15.11 0.24
C VAL A 56 0.25 15.04 -0.96
N ILE A 57 -0.46 16.12 -1.27
CA ILE A 57 -1.36 16.25 -2.43
C ILE A 57 -0.59 15.98 -3.74
N GLU A 58 0.57 16.62 -3.94
CA GLU A 58 1.40 16.39 -5.12
C GLU A 58 1.79 14.91 -5.27
N THR A 59 2.20 14.27 -4.19
CA THR A 59 2.60 12.86 -4.19
C THR A 59 1.42 11.95 -4.53
N PHE A 60 0.28 12.13 -3.89
CA PHE A 60 -0.92 11.34 -4.17
C PHE A 60 -1.42 11.53 -5.61
N THR A 61 -1.38 12.76 -6.13
CA THR A 61 -1.70 13.04 -7.54
C THR A 61 -0.76 12.29 -8.49
N LYS A 62 0.55 12.30 -8.24
CA LYS A 62 1.54 11.51 -9.02
C LYS A 62 1.28 10.01 -8.93
N MET A 63 0.86 9.52 -7.77
CA MET A 63 0.48 8.12 -7.56
C MET A 63 -0.85 7.74 -8.24
N GLY A 64 -1.58 8.71 -8.81
CA GLY A 64 -2.79 8.49 -9.59
C GLY A 64 -4.10 8.65 -8.82
N TYR A 65 -4.06 9.22 -7.60
CA TYR A 65 -5.27 9.55 -6.88
C TYR A 65 -6.08 10.66 -7.54
N ALA A 66 -7.40 10.55 -7.47
CA ALA A 66 -8.33 11.65 -7.60
C ALA A 66 -8.38 12.38 -6.24
N VAL A 67 -7.57 13.40 -6.08
CA VAL A 67 -7.50 14.18 -4.84
C VAL A 67 -8.57 15.27 -4.86
N ASN A 68 -9.36 15.40 -3.80
CA ASN A 68 -10.39 16.43 -3.64
C ASN A 68 -11.41 16.50 -4.80
N GLY A 69 -11.75 15.35 -5.39
CA GLY A 69 -12.69 15.28 -6.51
C GLY A 69 -12.09 15.63 -7.87
N GLU A 70 -10.80 15.95 -7.95
CA GLU A 70 -10.08 16.11 -9.22
C GLU A 70 -10.00 14.79 -10.00
N LYS A 71 -9.72 14.88 -11.30
CA LYS A 71 -9.59 13.68 -12.12
C LYS A 71 -8.30 12.92 -11.77
N GLY A 72 -8.46 11.73 -11.18
CA GLY A 72 -7.37 10.80 -10.96
C GLY A 72 -6.91 10.11 -12.24
N LYS A 73 -5.73 9.54 -12.21
CA LYS A 73 -5.15 8.78 -13.33
C LYS A 73 -5.77 7.39 -13.39
N ARG A 74 -6.43 7.06 -14.49
CA ARG A 74 -6.89 5.70 -14.75
C ARG A 74 -5.71 4.82 -15.11
N LEU A 75 -5.63 3.67 -14.46
CA LEU A 75 -4.61 2.65 -14.74
C LEU A 75 -5.12 1.71 -15.82
N LEU A 76 -4.28 1.45 -16.83
CA LEU A 76 -4.60 0.59 -17.97
C LEU A 76 -3.81 -0.72 -17.87
N MET A 77 -4.49 -1.82 -18.19
CA MET A 77 -3.89 -3.12 -18.44
C MET A 77 -4.58 -3.74 -19.66
N ASP A 78 -3.90 -3.79 -20.80
CA ASP A 78 -4.42 -4.36 -22.05
C ASP A 78 -5.87 -3.95 -22.41
N GLY A 79 -6.18 -2.65 -22.28
CA GLY A 79 -7.51 -2.10 -22.54
C GLY A 79 -8.48 -2.16 -21.35
N ILE A 80 -8.11 -2.80 -20.24
CA ILE A 80 -8.88 -2.79 -19.00
C ILE A 80 -8.49 -1.55 -18.19
N THR A 81 -9.48 -0.74 -17.83
CA THR A 81 -9.28 0.44 -16.98
C THR A 81 -9.74 0.17 -15.55
N ALA A 82 -8.86 0.39 -14.58
CA ALA A 82 -9.23 0.48 -13.18
C ALA A 82 -9.64 1.90 -12.81
N SER A 83 -10.59 2.04 -11.89
CA SER A 83 -10.91 3.34 -11.29
C SER A 83 -9.70 3.91 -10.56
N PRO A 84 -9.48 5.23 -10.59
CA PRO A 84 -8.43 5.85 -9.79
C PRO A 84 -8.74 5.69 -8.30
N ALA A 85 -7.71 5.69 -7.47
CA ALA A 85 -7.88 5.86 -6.04
C ALA A 85 -8.45 7.26 -5.75
N THR A 86 -9.20 7.39 -4.67
CA THR A 86 -9.78 8.66 -4.24
C THR A 86 -9.33 9.02 -2.84
N VAL A 87 -9.16 10.31 -2.55
CA VAL A 87 -8.85 10.82 -1.22
C VAL A 87 -9.28 12.29 -1.09
N THR A 88 -9.73 12.67 0.11
CA THR A 88 -10.01 14.06 0.45
C THR A 88 -8.95 14.60 1.40
N LEU A 89 -8.24 15.66 0.98
CA LEU A 89 -7.12 16.28 1.70
C LEU A 89 -7.31 17.81 1.72
N ALA A 90 -8.09 18.30 2.67
CA ALA A 90 -8.47 19.73 2.73
C ALA A 90 -7.64 20.54 3.73
N ASP A 91 -7.48 20.05 4.95
CA ASP A 91 -6.77 20.73 6.04
C ASP A 91 -5.99 19.69 6.88
N PRO A 92 -4.66 19.81 7.05
CA PRO A 92 -3.85 18.85 7.80
C PRO A 92 -4.24 18.76 9.29
N LYS A 93 -5.02 19.72 9.79
CA LYS A 93 -5.54 19.75 11.16
C LYS A 93 -6.88 19.01 11.32
N ASP A 94 -7.52 18.62 10.20
CA ASP A 94 -8.78 17.87 10.21
C ASP A 94 -8.56 16.38 10.40
N PHE A 95 -9.48 15.75 11.13
CA PHE A 95 -9.55 14.31 11.28
C PHE A 95 -9.65 13.61 9.93
N ASP A 96 -10.54 14.06 9.04
CA ASP A 96 -10.78 13.41 7.74
C ASP A 96 -9.53 13.42 6.86
N THR A 97 -8.80 14.54 6.81
CA THR A 97 -7.51 14.62 6.09
C THR A 97 -6.46 13.68 6.70
N GLN A 98 -6.34 13.67 8.03
CA GLN A 98 -5.41 12.80 8.73
C GLN A 98 -5.78 11.33 8.53
N TRP A 99 -7.06 11.01 8.64
CA TRP A 99 -7.60 9.66 8.46
C TRP A 99 -7.49 9.18 7.01
N GLY A 100 -7.74 10.07 6.05
CA GLY A 100 -7.54 9.82 4.63
C GLY A 100 -6.10 9.49 4.25
N CYS A 101 -5.12 10.20 4.86
CA CYS A 101 -3.70 9.89 4.69
C CYS A 101 -3.29 8.52 5.25
N LEU A 102 -4.08 7.95 6.16
CA LEU A 102 -3.90 6.60 6.71
C LEU A 102 -4.58 5.51 5.86
N GLY A 103 -5.27 5.90 4.77
CA GLY A 103 -6.04 4.98 3.93
C GLY A 103 -7.39 4.58 4.52
N GLN A 104 -7.98 5.46 5.33
CA GLN A 104 -9.27 5.28 6.00
C GLN A 104 -10.28 6.36 5.54
N GLY A 105 -11.49 6.33 6.11
CA GLY A 105 -12.55 7.28 5.76
C GLY A 105 -12.98 7.13 4.31
N ASP A 106 -13.02 8.24 3.57
CA ASP A 106 -13.43 8.29 2.15
C ASP A 106 -12.33 7.83 1.17
N THR A 107 -11.19 7.35 1.69
CA THR A 107 -10.10 6.87 0.83
C THR A 107 -10.45 5.50 0.24
N LEU A 108 -10.52 5.44 -1.09
CA LEU A 108 -10.76 4.22 -1.83
C LEU A 108 -9.57 3.91 -2.74
N ILE A 109 -9.12 2.67 -2.70
CA ILE A 109 -7.97 2.22 -3.48
C ILE A 109 -8.25 0.81 -3.99
N SER A 110 -8.05 0.57 -5.29
CA SER A 110 -8.17 -0.78 -5.84
C SER A 110 -6.96 -1.64 -5.45
N PRO A 111 -7.14 -2.97 -5.21
CA PRO A 111 -6.02 -3.88 -4.99
C PRO A 111 -5.00 -3.86 -6.14
N TYR A 112 -5.46 -3.66 -7.37
CA TYR A 112 -4.61 -3.52 -8.54
C TYR A 112 -3.65 -2.32 -8.43
N GLN A 113 -4.16 -1.15 -8.01
CA GLN A 113 -3.34 0.05 -7.83
C GLN A 113 -2.34 -0.12 -6.68
N LEU A 114 -2.76 -0.73 -5.57
CA LEU A 114 -1.87 -1.06 -4.46
C LEU A 114 -0.72 -1.97 -4.91
N MET A 115 -1.02 -3.01 -5.69
CA MET A 115 -0.01 -3.90 -6.27
C MET A 115 0.97 -3.13 -7.17
N LEU A 116 0.48 -2.24 -8.04
CA LEU A 116 1.34 -1.43 -8.92
C LEU A 116 2.31 -0.54 -8.14
N TRP A 117 1.88 0.06 -7.05
CA TRP A 117 2.78 0.85 -6.21
C TRP A 117 3.86 -0.02 -5.56
N GLN A 118 3.55 -1.29 -5.23
CA GLN A 118 4.58 -2.20 -4.73
C GLN A 118 5.65 -2.49 -5.78
N THR A 119 5.32 -2.52 -7.08
CA THR A 119 6.35 -2.65 -8.12
C THR A 119 7.31 -1.46 -8.15
N ALA A 120 6.81 -0.24 -7.92
CA ALA A 120 7.63 0.96 -7.85
C ALA A 120 8.57 0.98 -6.64
N VAL A 121 8.11 0.44 -5.50
CA VAL A 121 8.94 0.26 -4.30
C VAL A 121 9.97 -0.85 -4.51
N ALA A 122 9.53 -2.03 -4.95
CA ALA A 122 10.38 -3.20 -5.15
C ALA A 122 11.53 -2.95 -6.12
N SER A 123 11.27 -2.25 -7.23
CA SER A 123 12.29 -1.88 -8.22
C SER A 123 13.35 -0.93 -7.66
N GLY A 124 13.07 -0.22 -6.57
CA GLY A 124 13.92 0.84 -6.04
C GLY A 124 14.04 2.07 -6.94
N THR A 125 13.28 2.14 -8.03
CA THR A 125 13.33 3.24 -8.99
C THR A 125 12.26 4.31 -8.74
N GLY A 126 11.18 3.96 -8.04
CA GLY A 126 10.00 4.81 -7.86
C GLY A 126 9.12 4.90 -9.10
N LYS A 127 9.32 4.01 -10.07
CA LYS A 127 8.45 3.82 -11.24
C LYS A 127 7.77 2.47 -11.15
N SER A 128 6.46 2.41 -11.37
CA SER A 128 5.74 1.16 -11.47
C SER A 128 5.89 0.55 -12.87
N VAL A 129 5.62 -0.75 -12.98
CA VAL A 129 5.46 -1.41 -14.27
C VAL A 129 4.07 -1.11 -14.85
N GLN A 130 3.94 -1.23 -16.16
CA GLN A 130 2.64 -1.31 -16.83
C GLN A 130 2.37 -2.79 -17.12
N PRO A 131 1.46 -3.45 -16.39
CA PRO A 131 1.16 -4.85 -16.59
C PRO A 131 0.52 -5.12 -17.95
N TYR A 132 0.73 -6.31 -18.47
CA TYR A 132 0.08 -6.84 -19.67
C TYR A 132 -0.16 -8.34 -19.50
N VAL A 133 -1.19 -8.88 -20.13
CA VAL A 133 -1.51 -10.32 -20.13
C VAL A 133 -1.21 -10.96 -21.48
N ILE A 134 -1.12 -10.16 -22.56
CA ILE A 134 -0.78 -10.64 -23.89
C ILE A 134 0.72 -10.40 -24.12
N ALA A 135 1.51 -11.46 -24.04
CA ALA A 135 2.96 -11.37 -24.23
C ALA A 135 3.37 -11.20 -25.68
N ALA A 136 2.63 -11.84 -26.62
CA ALA A 136 2.88 -11.76 -28.06
C ALA A 136 1.64 -12.16 -28.85
N LYS A 137 1.54 -11.72 -30.10
CA LYS A 137 0.64 -12.30 -31.11
C LYS A 137 1.42 -13.24 -32.00
N THR A 138 0.77 -14.29 -32.50
CA THR A 138 1.36 -15.26 -33.46
C THR A 138 0.52 -15.32 -34.71
N ASP A 139 1.14 -15.73 -35.84
CA ASP A 139 0.46 -16.14 -37.03
C ASP A 139 -0.13 -17.56 -36.90
N ALA A 140 -0.76 -18.06 -37.94
CA ALA A 140 -1.34 -19.40 -37.97
C ALA A 140 -0.30 -20.53 -37.85
N GLU A 141 0.95 -20.26 -38.20
CA GLU A 141 2.10 -21.15 -38.14
C GLU A 141 2.80 -21.11 -36.77
N GLY A 142 2.37 -20.24 -35.86
CA GLY A 142 2.91 -20.10 -34.50
C GLY A 142 4.12 -19.13 -34.39
N ASN A 143 4.50 -18.44 -35.47
CA ASN A 143 5.58 -17.46 -35.43
C ASN A 143 5.08 -16.19 -34.75
N ARG A 144 5.91 -15.59 -33.90
CA ARG A 144 5.60 -14.31 -33.25
C ARG A 144 5.59 -13.18 -34.27
N THR A 145 4.44 -12.53 -34.45
CA THR A 145 4.27 -11.37 -35.36
C THR A 145 4.37 -10.05 -34.62
N GLU A 146 4.01 -10.03 -33.35
CA GLU A 146 4.08 -8.83 -32.49
C GLU A 146 4.42 -9.27 -31.07
N GLN A 147 5.33 -8.55 -30.43
CA GLN A 147 5.70 -8.79 -29.03
C GLN A 147 5.40 -7.56 -28.18
N THR A 148 4.77 -7.77 -27.01
CA THR A 148 4.51 -6.68 -26.07
C THR A 148 5.82 -6.18 -25.48
N VAL A 149 6.03 -4.87 -25.58
CA VAL A 149 7.19 -4.18 -24.99
C VAL A 149 6.88 -3.80 -23.56
N ARG A 150 7.76 -4.20 -22.65
CA ARG A 150 7.66 -3.79 -21.23
C ARG A 150 7.73 -2.29 -21.10
N GLN A 151 6.79 -1.70 -20.39
CA GLN A 151 6.72 -0.27 -20.14
C GLN A 151 6.74 0.02 -18.64
N SER A 152 7.25 1.19 -18.27
CA SER A 152 7.20 1.71 -16.90
C SER A 152 6.34 2.97 -16.87
N SER A 153 5.79 3.27 -15.69
CA SER A 153 5.09 4.53 -15.44
C SER A 153 6.04 5.73 -15.50
N GLU A 154 5.46 6.91 -15.48
CA GLU A 154 6.17 8.11 -15.04
C GLU A 154 6.71 7.94 -13.61
N GLN A 155 7.57 8.86 -13.17
CA GLN A 155 8.12 8.87 -11.82
C GLN A 155 7.03 9.16 -10.79
N LEU A 156 6.69 8.18 -9.95
CA LEU A 156 5.71 8.34 -8.88
C LEU A 156 6.33 9.04 -7.66
N PHE A 157 7.53 8.59 -7.29
CA PHE A 157 8.37 9.16 -6.22
C PHE A 157 9.84 8.89 -6.52
N SER A 158 10.75 9.57 -5.82
CA SER A 158 12.18 9.44 -6.10
C SER A 158 12.73 8.02 -5.85
N ALA A 159 13.81 7.64 -6.52
CA ALA A 159 14.50 6.38 -6.26
C ALA A 159 14.96 6.27 -4.79
N THR A 160 15.43 7.37 -4.20
CA THR A 160 15.80 7.42 -2.78
C THR A 160 14.61 7.10 -1.88
N THR A 161 13.42 7.66 -2.19
CA THR A 161 12.19 7.35 -1.46
C THR A 161 11.79 5.88 -1.64
N ALA A 162 11.86 5.37 -2.88
CA ALA A 162 11.56 3.96 -3.16
C ALA A 162 12.43 3.01 -2.34
N GLN A 163 13.74 3.26 -2.31
CA GLN A 163 14.69 2.47 -1.53
C GLN A 163 14.40 2.55 -0.02
N ALA A 164 14.17 3.76 0.50
CA ALA A 164 13.86 3.94 1.92
C ALA A 164 12.57 3.19 2.33
N VAL A 165 11.51 3.24 1.51
CA VAL A 165 10.26 2.50 1.76
C VAL A 165 10.50 1.00 1.64
N ARG A 166 11.25 0.55 0.64
CA ARG A 166 11.63 -0.85 0.47
C ARG A 166 12.35 -1.39 1.70
N ASP A 167 13.32 -0.66 2.22
CA ASP A 167 14.09 -1.07 3.40
C ASP A 167 13.20 -1.17 4.65
N VAL A 168 12.31 -0.20 4.85
CA VAL A 168 11.35 -0.23 5.97
C VAL A 168 10.40 -1.41 5.85
N MET A 169 9.86 -1.69 4.66
CA MET A 169 8.96 -2.82 4.42
C MET A 169 9.68 -4.17 4.60
N THR A 170 10.94 -4.27 4.18
CA THR A 170 11.76 -5.48 4.35
C THR A 170 12.09 -5.71 5.81
N GLN A 171 12.47 -4.67 6.56
CA GLN A 171 12.68 -4.77 8.01
C GLN A 171 11.39 -5.20 8.73
N ASN A 172 10.25 -4.66 8.33
CA ASN A 172 8.95 -5.06 8.88
C ASN A 172 8.65 -6.54 8.61
N ALA A 173 8.89 -7.03 7.39
CA ALA A 173 8.70 -8.43 7.04
C ALA A 173 9.58 -9.35 7.91
N ALA A 174 10.87 -9.05 8.01
CA ALA A 174 11.82 -9.84 8.79
C ALA A 174 11.50 -9.87 10.29
N ALA A 175 10.97 -8.77 10.84
CA ALA A 175 10.69 -8.66 12.27
C ALA A 175 9.35 -9.31 12.68
N TYR A 176 8.32 -9.26 11.82
CA TYR A 176 6.95 -9.59 12.22
C TYR A 176 6.25 -10.64 11.35
N TYR A 177 6.83 -11.02 10.20
CA TYR A 177 6.19 -11.94 9.26
C TYR A 177 7.04 -13.17 8.92
N LYS A 178 8.20 -13.32 9.55
CA LYS A 178 9.09 -14.46 9.29
C LYS A 178 8.40 -15.81 9.51
N ASP A 179 7.65 -15.95 10.59
CA ASP A 179 6.93 -17.19 10.90
C ASP A 179 5.82 -17.49 9.88
N SER A 180 5.22 -16.46 9.28
CA SER A 180 4.13 -16.61 8.32
C SER A 180 4.60 -16.74 6.88
N LEU A 181 5.70 -16.06 6.50
CA LEU A 181 6.21 -16.02 5.13
C LEU A 181 7.45 -16.91 4.91
N GLY A 182 8.01 -17.47 6.00
CA GLY A 182 9.22 -18.33 5.90
C GLY A 182 10.47 -17.54 5.50
N ASP A 183 11.31 -18.15 4.68
CA ASP A 183 12.62 -17.60 4.29
C ASP A 183 12.56 -16.69 3.05
N TYR A 184 11.35 -16.29 2.62
CA TYR A 184 11.21 -15.34 1.51
C TYR A 184 11.79 -13.98 1.86
N VAL A 185 12.70 -13.48 1.00
CA VAL A 185 13.20 -12.11 1.09
C VAL A 185 12.14 -11.18 0.52
N CYS A 186 11.29 -10.64 1.37
CA CYS A 186 10.16 -9.82 0.97
C CYS A 186 10.03 -8.56 1.82
N GLY A 187 9.29 -7.60 1.29
CA GLY A 187 8.81 -6.44 2.03
C GLY A 187 7.30 -6.44 2.06
N VAL A 188 6.70 -6.24 3.24
CA VAL A 188 5.23 -6.27 3.40
C VAL A 188 4.71 -5.18 4.30
N LYS A 189 3.42 -4.83 4.11
CA LYS A 189 2.62 -4.03 5.04
C LYS A 189 1.19 -4.54 5.08
N SER A 190 0.71 -4.81 6.28
CA SER A 190 -0.70 -5.16 6.50
C SER A 190 -1.57 -3.92 6.66
N GLY A 191 -2.85 -4.07 6.38
CA GLY A 191 -3.89 -3.11 6.69
C GLY A 191 -5.14 -3.84 7.18
N THR A 192 -5.89 -3.18 8.05
CA THR A 192 -7.24 -3.59 8.44
C THR A 192 -8.14 -2.38 8.23
N ALA A 193 -9.10 -2.50 7.35
CA ALA A 193 -10.06 -1.45 7.06
C ALA A 193 -11.43 -1.84 7.61
N GLN A 194 -11.97 -1.00 8.49
CA GLN A 194 -13.34 -1.14 8.95
C GLN A 194 -14.28 -0.67 7.85
N ILE A 195 -15.30 -1.44 7.57
CA ILE A 195 -16.35 -1.12 6.60
C ILE A 195 -17.73 -1.32 7.23
N ILE A 196 -18.69 -0.54 6.77
CA ILE A 196 -20.11 -0.72 7.10
C ILE A 196 -20.81 -1.19 5.82
N ASP A 197 -21.44 -2.35 5.89
CA ASP A 197 -22.23 -2.88 4.79
C ASP A 197 -23.61 -3.30 5.30
N HIS A 198 -24.67 -2.76 4.68
CA HIS A 198 -26.05 -2.97 5.10
C HIS A 198 -26.32 -2.68 6.60
N GLY A 199 -25.54 -1.76 7.21
CA GLY A 199 -25.67 -1.36 8.61
C GLY A 199 -24.93 -2.27 9.61
N GLU A 200 -24.20 -3.26 9.14
CA GLU A 200 -23.32 -4.12 9.94
C GLU A 200 -21.85 -3.74 9.73
N GLU A 201 -21.05 -3.83 10.81
CA GLU A 201 -19.62 -3.56 10.76
C GLU A 201 -18.84 -4.83 10.41
N TYR A 202 -17.92 -4.69 9.47
CA TYR A 202 -16.99 -5.74 9.05
C TYR A 202 -15.56 -5.19 8.99
N GLU A 203 -14.60 -6.11 8.88
CA GLU A 203 -13.20 -5.78 8.65
C GLU A 203 -12.71 -6.40 7.34
N ASN A 204 -12.11 -5.58 6.50
CA ASN A 204 -11.31 -6.05 5.37
C ASN A 204 -9.85 -6.18 5.81
N SER A 205 -9.28 -7.37 5.63
CA SER A 205 -7.86 -7.62 5.91
C SER A 205 -7.05 -7.52 4.62
N LEU A 206 -5.97 -6.75 4.65
CA LEU A 206 -5.13 -6.45 3.51
C LEU A 206 -3.66 -6.76 3.82
N LEU A 207 -2.94 -7.31 2.85
CA LEU A 207 -1.48 -7.38 2.83
C LEU A 207 -0.98 -6.98 1.46
N VAL A 208 -0.13 -5.96 1.41
CA VAL A 208 0.60 -5.58 0.21
C VAL A 208 2.08 -5.88 0.39
N GLY A 209 2.74 -6.24 -0.70
CA GLY A 209 4.16 -6.52 -0.61
C GLY A 209 4.80 -6.91 -1.93
N PHE A 210 6.05 -7.33 -1.81
CA PHE A 210 6.88 -7.80 -2.91
C PHE A 210 7.88 -8.83 -2.42
N SER A 211 8.26 -9.74 -3.31
CA SER A 211 9.40 -10.64 -3.17
C SER A 211 10.58 -10.09 -3.95
N MET A 212 11.77 -10.15 -3.36
CA MET A 212 13.05 -9.79 -4.00
C MET A 212 13.88 -11.03 -4.36
N GLN A 213 13.32 -12.23 -4.24
CA GLN A 213 14.01 -13.44 -4.66
C GLN A 213 14.19 -13.44 -6.18
N GLU A 214 15.39 -13.75 -6.65
CA GLU A 214 15.72 -13.77 -8.09
C GLU A 214 14.84 -14.75 -8.88
N THR A 215 14.47 -15.86 -8.27
CA THR A 215 13.60 -16.88 -8.85
C THR A 215 12.13 -16.47 -8.90
N CYS A 216 11.69 -15.56 -8.01
CA CYS A 216 10.29 -15.14 -7.91
C CYS A 216 10.18 -13.64 -7.55
N PRO A 217 10.60 -12.71 -8.45
CA PRO A 217 10.53 -11.27 -8.21
C PRO A 217 9.12 -10.75 -8.53
N VAL A 218 8.22 -10.79 -7.56
CA VAL A 218 6.81 -10.42 -7.74
C VAL A 218 6.38 -9.34 -6.77
N ALA A 219 5.40 -8.52 -7.17
CA ALA A 219 4.64 -7.65 -6.28
C ALA A 219 3.21 -8.20 -6.14
N PHE A 220 2.63 -8.08 -4.96
CA PHE A 220 1.32 -8.65 -4.68
C PHE A 220 0.46 -7.74 -3.81
N CYS A 221 -0.85 -7.95 -3.90
CA CYS A 221 -1.86 -7.41 -3.00
C CYS A 221 -2.84 -8.53 -2.67
N ILE A 222 -2.96 -8.88 -1.41
CA ILE A 222 -3.90 -9.88 -0.90
C ILE A 222 -4.98 -9.15 -0.12
N LEU A 223 -6.22 -9.38 -0.46
CA LEU A 223 -7.39 -8.82 0.22
C LEU A 223 -8.33 -9.94 0.63
N ILE A 224 -8.75 -9.93 1.88
CA ILE A 224 -9.85 -10.74 2.41
C ILE A 224 -10.93 -9.77 2.83
N GLU A 225 -12.03 -9.75 2.09
CA GLU A 225 -13.19 -8.93 2.40
C GLU A 225 -14.02 -9.57 3.51
N LYS A 226 -14.55 -8.76 4.41
CA LYS A 226 -15.44 -9.18 5.50
C LYS A 226 -14.87 -10.37 6.30
N ARG A 227 -13.60 -10.28 6.65
CA ARG A 227 -12.89 -11.34 7.34
C ARG A 227 -13.57 -11.71 8.66
N THR A 228 -13.83 -13.01 8.87
CA THR A 228 -14.30 -13.58 10.12
C THR A 228 -13.13 -14.13 10.95
N ALA A 229 -13.30 -14.17 12.28
CA ALA A 229 -12.27 -14.68 13.19
C ALA A 229 -12.04 -16.20 12.95
N GLY A 230 -10.77 -16.64 12.98
CA GLY A 230 -10.38 -18.05 12.80
C GLY A 230 -10.17 -18.49 11.35
N GLU A 231 -10.38 -17.62 10.37
CA GLU A 231 -10.12 -17.88 8.96
C GLU A 231 -8.64 -17.68 8.58
N LEU A 232 -8.33 -18.01 7.32
CA LEU A 232 -7.04 -17.78 6.71
C LEU A 232 -6.58 -16.32 6.90
N THR A 233 -5.30 -16.13 7.10
CA THR A 233 -4.71 -14.80 7.17
C THR A 233 -4.18 -14.36 5.79
N THR A 234 -4.13 -13.04 5.55
CA THR A 234 -3.52 -12.51 4.34
C THR A 234 -2.04 -12.91 4.19
N ALA A 235 -1.32 -13.08 5.31
CA ALA A 235 0.07 -13.55 5.29
C ALA A 235 0.18 -15.03 4.89
N SER A 236 -0.72 -15.91 5.38
CA SER A 236 -0.72 -17.32 4.97
C SER A 236 -1.07 -17.48 3.48
N LEU A 237 -2.01 -16.68 2.98
CA LEU A 237 -2.33 -16.66 1.54
C LEU A 237 -1.16 -16.14 0.70
N ALA A 238 -0.45 -15.10 1.17
CA ALA A 238 0.75 -14.61 0.48
C ALA A 238 1.82 -15.70 0.40
N LYS A 239 2.03 -16.48 1.48
CA LYS A 239 2.96 -17.61 1.45
C LYS A 239 2.58 -18.66 0.42
N VAL A 240 1.31 -19.09 0.39
CA VAL A 240 0.81 -20.05 -0.60
C VAL A 240 1.02 -19.54 -2.02
N LEU A 241 0.76 -18.24 -2.26
CA LEU A 241 1.02 -17.62 -3.56
C LEU A 241 2.52 -17.68 -3.93
N LEU A 242 3.40 -17.32 -3.02
CA LEU A 242 4.84 -17.31 -3.26
C LEU A 242 5.38 -18.72 -3.49
N ASP A 243 4.93 -19.71 -2.70
CA ASP A 243 5.28 -21.11 -2.87
C ASP A 243 4.86 -21.61 -4.28
N ALA A 244 3.61 -21.36 -4.67
CA ALA A 244 3.10 -21.78 -5.98
C ALA A 244 3.85 -21.13 -7.15
N LEU A 245 4.23 -19.85 -7.03
CA LEU A 245 4.98 -19.15 -8.07
C LEU A 245 6.44 -19.66 -8.16
N GLN A 246 7.04 -20.03 -7.04
CA GLN A 246 8.39 -20.61 -7.02
C GLN A 246 8.42 -21.98 -7.66
N ASP A 247 7.38 -22.79 -7.48
CA ASP A 247 7.27 -24.13 -8.10
C ASP A 247 7.05 -24.09 -9.63
N MET A 248 6.65 -22.91 -10.16
CA MET A 248 6.43 -22.70 -11.60
C MET A 248 7.68 -22.20 -12.35
N THR A 249 8.75 -21.81 -11.65
CA THR A 249 9.99 -21.28 -12.24
C THR A 249 11.11 -22.29 -12.20
#